data_9fef6b06c0c5d90615fff12105f425fa
#
_entry.id   9fef6b06c0c5d90615fff12105f425fa
#
_cell.length_a   1.000
_cell.length_b   1.000
_cell.length_c   1.000
_cell.angle_alpha   90.00
_cell.angle_beta   90.00
_cell.angle_gamma   90.00
#
_symmetry.space_group_name_H-M   'P 1'
#
loop_
_entity.id
_entity.type
_entity.pdbx_description
1 polymer ?
#
loop_
_entity_poly.entity_id
_entity_poly.type
_entity_poly.pdbx_seq_one_letter_code
_entity_poly.pdbx_strand_id
1 'polypeptide(L)'
;AIAVLGCRRMDMLERIVRSLSAMDSIADYSVYVSLGCPESITREDALSLFQRDSIPIPVTVLQFQDPQAHAQNPLRFLRIQQHYAFILSELFEHRHHSHVIILEDDLQLSPSLLDFFQQTASLFEEDPSIACVSAFNDNAYPFSLLVFRSLGETPDRLRLHRASSFPNLGLLFSARTYFLLWANQPLHVTTNGWDHWLRIRVRSLGMDCVFPSLPRVRHLESANSTTAHGVLGKKLAKYPMDEDGPVDLGDVRYVVKEAYERSIVEMVTEEVVEVAKNWDEELEGASLEYSAGKNVLVMLEKDDLRRTRIMNNRVIVVPFVREVP
;
A
#
# COMPACT_ATOMS: atom_id res chain seq x y z
N ALA A 1 -3.14 -8.47 13.99
CA ALA A 1 -2.20 -7.60 14.70
C ALA A 1 -1.87 -6.36 13.87
N ILE A 2 -1.40 -5.31 14.52
CA ILE A 2 -0.86 -4.09 13.88
C ILE A 2 0.59 -3.92 14.30
N ALA A 3 1.50 -3.74 13.35
CA ALA A 3 2.89 -3.42 13.57
C ALA A 3 3.22 -2.01 13.06
N VAL A 4 3.68 -1.13 13.93
CA VAL A 4 4.19 0.20 13.58
C VAL A 4 5.71 0.13 13.56
N LEU A 5 6.32 0.46 12.42
CA LEU A 5 7.78 0.50 12.27
C LEU A 5 8.27 1.91 12.51
N GLY A 6 9.11 2.09 13.53
CA GLY A 6 9.74 3.35 13.88
C GLY A 6 11.27 3.25 13.87
N CYS A 7 11.95 4.37 13.64
CA CYS A 7 13.42 4.40 13.64
C CYS A 7 13.98 5.58 14.42
N ARG A 8 13.76 6.83 13.98
CA ARG A 8 14.43 8.03 14.49
C ARG A 8 13.50 9.16 14.90
N ARG A 9 12.21 8.99 14.70
CA ARG A 9 11.20 10.05 14.79
C ARG A 9 10.20 9.70 15.89
N MET A 10 10.55 10.05 17.12
CA MET A 10 9.70 9.76 18.28
C MET A 10 8.34 10.46 18.18
N ASP A 11 8.33 11.69 17.69
CA ASP A 11 7.13 12.51 17.47
C ASP A 11 6.16 11.85 16.43
N MET A 12 6.71 11.29 15.37
CA MET A 12 5.92 10.58 14.37
C MET A 12 5.38 9.25 14.94
N LEU A 13 6.21 8.54 15.70
CA LEU A 13 5.80 7.32 16.37
C LEU A 13 4.66 7.56 17.37
N GLU A 14 4.76 8.62 18.17
CA GLU A 14 3.69 9.04 19.06
C GLU A 14 2.41 9.35 18.30
N ARG A 15 2.53 10.15 17.23
CA ARG A 15 1.40 10.56 16.40
C ARG A 15 0.64 9.39 15.81
N ILE A 16 1.35 8.41 15.21
CA ILE A 16 0.68 7.27 14.57
C ILE A 16 -0.01 6.38 15.61
N VAL A 17 0.62 6.14 16.76
CA VAL A 17 0.02 5.34 17.84
C VAL A 17 -1.20 6.06 18.45
N ARG A 18 -1.16 7.39 18.61
CA ARG A 18 -2.33 8.18 19.01
C ARG A 18 -3.46 8.11 17.98
N SER A 19 -3.14 8.17 16.69
CA SER A 19 -4.14 8.04 15.64
C SER A 19 -4.81 6.66 15.67
N LEU A 20 -4.05 5.59 15.89
CA LEU A 20 -4.58 4.25 16.07
C LEU A 20 -5.47 4.16 17.34
N SER A 21 -5.04 4.72 18.46
CA SER A 21 -5.77 4.66 19.71
C SER A 21 -7.11 5.40 19.69
N ALA A 22 -7.31 6.27 18.71
CA ALA A 22 -8.58 6.99 18.51
C ALA A 22 -9.58 6.25 17.62
N MET A 23 -9.22 5.08 17.06
CA MET A 23 -10.10 4.29 16.21
C MET A 23 -10.97 3.34 17.05
N ASP A 24 -12.27 3.28 16.77
CA ASP A 24 -13.23 2.51 17.59
C ASP A 24 -12.90 1.02 17.68
N SER A 25 -12.43 0.42 16.56
CA SER A 25 -12.13 -1.02 16.47
C SER A 25 -10.72 -1.40 16.98
N ILE A 26 -9.95 -0.45 17.52
CA ILE A 26 -8.54 -0.72 17.92
C ILE A 26 -8.42 -1.78 19.02
N ALA A 27 -9.44 -1.90 19.88
CA ALA A 27 -9.45 -2.88 20.96
C ALA A 27 -9.39 -4.34 20.49
N ASP A 28 -9.76 -4.60 19.25
CA ASP A 28 -9.71 -5.93 18.64
C ASP A 28 -8.31 -6.32 18.13
N TYR A 29 -7.36 -5.40 18.24
CA TYR A 29 -6.02 -5.57 17.69
C TYR A 29 -4.93 -5.61 18.78
N SER A 30 -3.97 -6.52 18.60
CA SER A 30 -2.69 -6.45 19.31
C SER A 30 -1.79 -5.45 18.60
N VAL A 31 -1.34 -4.40 19.30
CA VAL A 31 -0.50 -3.34 18.74
C VAL A 31 0.96 -3.53 19.14
N TYR A 32 1.82 -3.52 18.15
CA TYR A 32 3.26 -3.65 18.29
C TYR A 32 3.95 -2.42 17.71
N VAL A 33 4.95 -1.92 18.42
CA VAL A 33 5.88 -0.91 17.91
C VAL A 33 7.23 -1.57 17.75
N SER A 34 7.76 -1.60 16.54
CA SER A 34 9.06 -2.18 16.22
C SER A 34 10.07 -1.07 15.95
N LEU A 35 11.11 -1.01 16.78
CA LEU A 35 12.16 0.00 16.71
C LEU A 35 13.34 -0.51 15.89
N GLY A 36 13.59 0.13 14.74
CA GLY A 36 14.66 -0.26 13.81
C GLY A 36 16.01 0.39 14.06
N CYS A 37 16.07 1.39 14.95
CA CYS A 37 17.26 2.19 15.20
C CYS A 37 17.49 2.40 16.71
N PRO A 38 17.97 1.35 17.42
CA PRO A 38 18.18 1.42 18.88
C PRO A 38 19.16 2.51 19.31
N GLU A 39 20.02 2.96 18.42
CA GLU A 39 20.92 4.08 18.65
C GLU A 39 20.22 5.45 18.68
N SER A 40 18.99 5.53 18.22
CA SER A 40 18.21 6.77 18.14
C SER A 40 17.01 6.79 19.07
N ILE A 41 16.30 5.67 19.18
CA ILE A 41 15.15 5.49 20.07
C ILE A 41 15.32 4.15 20.76
N THR A 42 15.45 4.18 22.08
CA THR A 42 15.53 2.96 22.88
C THR A 42 14.12 2.42 23.18
N ARG A 43 14.06 1.17 23.60
CA ARG A 43 12.82 0.56 24.07
C ARG A 43 12.25 1.31 25.29
N GLU A 44 13.12 1.74 26.18
CA GLU A 44 12.77 2.50 27.39
C GLU A 44 12.19 3.86 27.05
N ASP A 45 12.75 4.56 26.05
CA ASP A 45 12.22 5.85 25.58
C ASP A 45 10.80 5.69 25.05
N ALA A 46 10.55 4.67 24.21
CA ALA A 46 9.23 4.40 23.65
C ALA A 46 8.23 4.01 24.75
N LEU A 47 8.59 3.13 25.67
CA LEU A 47 7.72 2.74 26.79
C LEU A 47 7.38 3.93 27.68
N SER A 48 8.37 4.79 27.99
CA SER A 48 8.18 6.01 28.79
C SER A 48 7.22 6.98 28.11
N LEU A 49 7.32 7.11 26.77
CA LEU A 49 6.40 7.95 26.00
C LEU A 49 4.95 7.46 26.13
N PHE A 50 4.72 6.18 25.87
CA PHE A 50 3.37 5.62 25.88
C PHE A 50 2.72 5.61 27.27
N GLN A 51 3.53 5.46 28.33
CA GLN A 51 3.05 5.55 29.71
C GLN A 51 2.74 7.00 30.12
N ARG A 52 3.64 7.94 29.84
CA ARG A 52 3.49 9.35 30.18
C ARG A 52 2.26 9.98 29.54
N ASP A 53 2.02 9.66 28.29
CA ASP A 53 0.98 10.28 27.50
C ASP A 53 -0.38 9.55 27.60
N SER A 54 -0.47 8.57 28.52
CA SER A 54 -1.71 7.84 28.82
C SER A 54 -2.40 7.32 27.56
N ILE A 55 -1.63 6.73 26.63
CA ILE A 55 -2.19 6.13 25.42
C ILE A 55 -3.09 4.96 25.84
N PRO A 56 -4.39 4.98 25.50
CA PRO A 56 -5.40 4.12 26.12
C PRO A 56 -5.39 2.67 25.59
N ILE A 57 -4.36 2.27 24.84
CA ILE A 57 -4.22 0.92 24.30
C ILE A 57 -2.90 0.28 24.76
N PRO A 58 -2.89 -1.04 25.02
CA PRO A 58 -1.66 -1.75 25.33
C PRO A 58 -0.76 -1.84 24.08
N VAL A 59 0.47 -1.34 24.20
CA VAL A 59 1.48 -1.39 23.14
C VAL A 59 2.62 -2.28 23.57
N THR A 60 2.99 -3.26 22.73
CA THR A 60 4.18 -4.08 22.91
C THR A 60 5.33 -3.51 22.10
N VAL A 61 6.40 -3.09 22.77
CA VAL A 61 7.59 -2.55 22.09
C VAL A 61 8.58 -3.68 21.82
N LEU A 62 8.95 -3.83 20.56
CA LEU A 62 9.96 -4.75 20.04
C LEU A 62 11.15 -3.97 19.52
N GLN A 63 12.34 -4.53 19.65
CA GLN A 63 13.57 -3.86 19.21
C GLN A 63 14.34 -4.74 18.24
N PHE A 64 14.48 -4.26 17.02
CA PHE A 64 15.26 -4.90 16.00
C PHE A 64 16.76 -4.72 16.28
N GLN A 65 17.50 -5.82 16.27
CA GLN A 65 18.95 -5.82 16.36
C GLN A 65 19.53 -5.78 14.95
N ASP A 66 20.04 -4.60 14.54
CA ASP A 66 20.60 -4.44 13.20
C ASP A 66 21.91 -5.23 13.05
N PRO A 67 21.97 -6.27 12.20
CA PRO A 67 23.20 -7.03 11.99
C PRO A 67 24.35 -6.18 11.41
N GLN A 68 24.04 -5.03 10.83
CA GLN A 68 25.00 -4.12 10.21
C GLN A 68 25.32 -2.88 11.07
N ALA A 69 24.90 -2.86 12.35
CA ALA A 69 25.09 -1.70 13.22
C ALA A 69 26.55 -1.22 13.31
N HIS A 70 27.50 -2.14 13.13
CA HIS A 70 28.94 -1.88 13.18
C HIS A 70 29.64 -1.92 11.80
N ALA A 71 28.89 -2.05 10.71
CA ALA A 71 29.47 -2.05 9.37
C ALA A 71 29.98 -0.66 8.98
N GLN A 72 31.16 -0.61 8.34
CA GLN A 72 31.74 0.66 7.88
C GLN A 72 30.88 1.38 6.85
N ASN A 73 30.12 0.63 6.02
CA ASN A 73 29.20 1.16 5.01
C ASN A 73 27.86 0.39 5.09
N PRO A 74 26.99 0.74 6.05
CA PRO A 74 25.71 0.05 6.18
C PRO A 74 24.80 0.34 4.99
N LEU A 75 24.25 -0.73 4.42
CA LEU A 75 23.31 -0.64 3.30
C LEU A 75 21.92 -0.29 3.85
N ARG A 76 21.50 0.97 3.74
CA ARG A 76 20.23 1.48 4.29
C ARG A 76 19.01 0.67 3.86
N PHE A 77 18.92 0.33 2.60
CA PHE A 77 17.79 -0.46 2.07
C PHE A 77 17.76 -1.88 2.62
N LEU A 78 18.93 -2.49 2.83
CA LEU A 78 19.01 -3.81 3.46
C LEU A 78 18.57 -3.77 4.92
N ARG A 79 18.94 -2.73 5.67
CA ARG A 79 18.48 -2.53 7.05
C ARG A 79 16.96 -2.47 7.14
N ILE A 80 16.32 -1.69 6.26
CA ILE A 80 14.86 -1.59 6.22
C ILE A 80 14.26 -2.97 5.90
N GLN A 81 14.77 -3.67 4.90
CA GLN A 81 14.30 -5.00 4.52
C GLN A 81 14.45 -6.01 5.67
N GLN A 82 15.57 -5.99 6.38
CA GLN A 82 15.81 -6.85 7.55
C GLN A 82 14.87 -6.51 8.70
N HIS A 83 14.55 -5.24 8.91
CA HIS A 83 13.59 -4.81 9.92
C HIS A 83 12.17 -5.31 9.59
N TYR A 84 11.75 -5.23 8.31
CA TYR A 84 10.49 -5.83 7.86
C TYR A 84 10.49 -7.35 8.06
N ALA A 85 11.56 -8.04 7.68
CA ALA A 85 11.68 -9.48 7.86
C ALA A 85 11.61 -9.88 9.35
N PHE A 86 12.30 -9.14 10.23
CA PHE A 86 12.27 -9.35 11.66
C PHE A 86 10.85 -9.24 12.23
N ILE A 87 10.15 -8.14 11.97
CA ILE A 87 8.83 -7.93 12.56
C ILE A 87 7.80 -8.93 12.02
N LEU A 88 7.87 -9.26 10.72
CA LEU A 88 6.98 -10.26 10.13
C LEU A 88 7.22 -11.65 10.72
N SER A 89 8.48 -12.07 10.85
CA SER A 89 8.83 -13.33 11.50
C SER A 89 8.36 -13.37 12.97
N GLU A 90 8.63 -12.31 13.72
CA GLU A 90 8.19 -12.19 15.11
C GLU A 90 6.67 -12.35 15.26
N LEU A 91 5.89 -11.72 14.38
CA LEU A 91 4.44 -11.74 14.50
C LEU A 91 3.80 -13.01 13.92
N PHE A 92 4.32 -13.56 12.83
CA PHE A 92 3.74 -14.75 12.22
C PHE A 92 4.29 -16.05 12.81
N GLU A 93 5.61 -16.18 13.03
CA GLU A 93 6.22 -17.42 13.47
C GLU A 93 6.22 -17.58 14.99
N HIS A 94 6.48 -16.49 15.74
CA HIS A 94 6.60 -16.58 17.20
C HIS A 94 5.32 -16.24 17.94
N ARG A 95 4.48 -15.34 17.39
CA ARG A 95 3.22 -14.94 18.01
C ARG A 95 1.98 -15.49 17.32
N HIS A 96 2.16 -16.18 16.21
CA HIS A 96 1.11 -16.93 15.50
C HIS A 96 -0.11 -16.11 15.10
N HIS A 97 0.09 -14.82 14.75
CA HIS A 97 -1.00 -14.02 14.21
C HIS A 97 -1.40 -14.51 12.82
N SER A 98 -2.70 -14.56 12.55
CA SER A 98 -3.24 -14.95 11.23
C SER A 98 -3.03 -13.86 10.18
N HIS A 99 -3.15 -12.59 10.63
CA HIS A 99 -3.03 -11.41 9.78
C HIS A 99 -2.23 -10.32 10.49
N VAL A 100 -1.40 -9.60 9.74
CA VAL A 100 -0.58 -8.48 10.24
C VAL A 100 -0.70 -7.27 9.32
N ILE A 101 -1.14 -6.16 9.91
CA ILE A 101 -1.08 -4.82 9.29
C ILE A 101 0.27 -4.22 9.61
N ILE A 102 0.99 -3.73 8.59
CA ILE A 102 2.27 -3.03 8.75
C ILE A 102 2.10 -1.57 8.36
N LEU A 103 2.50 -0.67 9.26
CA LEU A 103 2.47 0.77 9.10
C LEU A 103 3.86 1.35 9.36
N GLU A 104 4.28 2.33 8.57
CA GLU A 104 5.49 3.12 8.82
C GLU A 104 5.15 4.34 9.68
N ASP A 105 6.09 4.84 10.48
CA ASP A 105 5.86 5.92 11.44
C ASP A 105 5.50 7.28 10.78
N ASP A 106 5.82 7.46 9.49
CA ASP A 106 5.54 8.68 8.72
C ASP A 106 4.23 8.64 7.91
N LEU A 107 3.29 7.79 8.31
CA LEU A 107 1.97 7.75 7.71
C LEU A 107 0.95 8.58 8.51
N GLN A 108 0.10 9.30 7.79
CA GLN A 108 -1.19 9.77 8.26
C GLN A 108 -2.21 8.67 7.99
N LEU A 109 -3.05 8.37 8.98
CA LEU A 109 -4.05 7.30 8.91
C LEU A 109 -5.44 7.89 8.70
N SER A 110 -6.22 7.26 7.82
CA SER A 110 -7.66 7.50 7.68
C SER A 110 -8.40 6.96 8.89
N PRO A 111 -9.48 7.62 9.36
CA PRO A 111 -10.35 7.05 10.39
C PRO A 111 -10.97 5.71 9.99
N SER A 112 -11.15 5.46 8.68
CA SER A 112 -11.71 4.20 8.15
C SER A 112 -10.68 3.10 7.90
N LEU A 113 -9.41 3.28 8.31
CA LEU A 113 -8.32 2.34 7.99
C LEU A 113 -8.57 0.93 8.54
N LEU A 114 -8.99 0.81 9.80
CA LEU A 114 -9.17 -0.51 10.42
C LEU A 114 -10.41 -1.22 9.86
N ASP A 115 -11.49 -0.50 9.60
CA ASP A 115 -12.69 -1.05 8.94
C ASP A 115 -12.35 -1.59 7.56
N PHE A 116 -11.55 -0.83 6.80
CA PHE A 116 -11.07 -1.25 5.49
C PHE A 116 -10.30 -2.58 5.57
N PHE A 117 -9.33 -2.70 6.48
CA PHE A 117 -8.56 -3.94 6.62
C PHE A 117 -9.39 -5.09 7.18
N GLN A 118 -10.30 -4.84 8.11
CA GLN A 118 -11.16 -5.85 8.67
C GLN A 118 -12.05 -6.49 7.61
N GLN A 119 -12.68 -5.66 6.75
CA GLN A 119 -13.58 -6.12 5.71
C GLN A 119 -12.86 -6.79 4.54
N THR A 120 -11.59 -6.44 4.30
CA THR A 120 -10.79 -7.04 3.21
C THR A 120 -9.97 -8.26 3.64
N ALA A 121 -9.87 -8.56 4.94
CA ALA A 121 -9.08 -9.68 5.44
C ALA A 121 -9.62 -11.05 4.94
N SER A 122 -10.93 -11.21 4.80
CA SER A 122 -11.56 -12.44 4.30
C SER A 122 -11.13 -12.79 2.86
N LEU A 123 -10.72 -11.80 2.07
CA LEU A 123 -10.28 -12.01 0.69
C LEU A 123 -9.08 -12.97 0.58
N PHE A 124 -8.22 -13.05 1.60
CA PHE A 124 -7.10 -14.00 1.59
C PHE A 124 -7.53 -15.46 1.66
N GLU A 125 -8.69 -15.75 2.27
CA GLU A 125 -9.26 -17.08 2.34
C GLU A 125 -10.02 -17.43 1.06
N GLU A 126 -10.67 -16.46 0.44
CA GLU A 126 -11.49 -16.63 -0.76
C GLU A 126 -10.63 -16.69 -2.03
N ASP A 127 -9.48 -16.01 -2.05
CA ASP A 127 -8.61 -15.92 -3.23
C ASP A 127 -7.13 -16.12 -2.88
N PRO A 128 -6.58 -17.32 -3.12
CA PRO A 128 -5.18 -17.62 -2.85
C PRO A 128 -4.19 -16.83 -3.73
N SER A 129 -4.61 -16.16 -4.77
CA SER A 129 -3.74 -15.32 -5.60
C SER A 129 -3.56 -13.90 -5.08
N ILE A 130 -4.22 -13.53 -3.97
CA ILE A 130 -3.97 -12.25 -3.30
C ILE A 130 -2.70 -12.33 -2.46
N ALA A 131 -1.73 -11.48 -2.78
CA ALA A 131 -0.46 -11.35 -2.09
C ALA A 131 -0.54 -10.42 -0.88
N CYS A 132 -1.26 -9.31 -1.04
CA CYS A 132 -1.44 -8.29 -0.01
C CYS A 132 -2.71 -7.48 -0.22
N VAL A 133 -3.15 -6.80 0.85
CA VAL A 133 -4.05 -5.67 0.74
C VAL A 133 -3.27 -4.42 1.13
N SER A 134 -3.29 -3.39 0.29
CA SER A 134 -2.64 -2.11 0.55
C SER A 134 -3.68 -1.04 0.90
N ALA A 135 -3.36 -0.18 1.85
CA ALA A 135 -4.16 1.00 2.17
C ALA A 135 -3.89 2.19 1.24
N PHE A 136 -2.96 2.06 0.31
CA PHE A 136 -2.53 3.12 -0.60
C PHE A 136 -2.90 2.82 -2.05
N ASN A 137 -2.96 3.86 -2.86
CA ASN A 137 -3.18 3.77 -4.30
C ASN A 137 -2.22 4.71 -5.02
N ASP A 138 -1.20 4.15 -5.66
CA ASP A 138 -0.20 4.92 -6.43
C ASP A 138 -0.83 5.73 -7.57
N ASN A 139 -2.00 5.32 -8.06
CA ASN A 139 -2.72 5.97 -9.15
C ASN A 139 -3.65 7.11 -8.69
N ALA A 140 -3.91 7.24 -7.38
CA ALA A 140 -4.70 8.35 -6.83
C ALA A 140 -3.92 9.67 -6.79
N TYR A 141 -3.15 9.97 -7.84
CA TYR A 141 -2.33 11.16 -7.91
C TYR A 141 -3.17 12.42 -8.12
N PRO A 142 -2.80 13.57 -7.52
CA PRO A 142 -3.60 14.81 -7.61
C PRO A 142 -3.93 15.27 -9.03
N PHE A 143 -3.06 15.02 -10.00
CA PHE A 143 -3.34 15.35 -11.41
C PHE A 143 -4.46 14.47 -12.00
N SER A 144 -4.46 13.18 -11.67
CA SER A 144 -5.56 12.28 -12.04
C SER A 144 -6.88 12.79 -11.45
N LEU A 145 -6.87 13.28 -10.20
CA LEU A 145 -8.05 13.86 -9.56
C LEU A 145 -8.56 15.15 -10.24
N LEU A 146 -7.66 15.98 -10.78
CA LEU A 146 -8.08 17.16 -11.55
C LEU A 146 -8.80 16.75 -12.83
N VAL A 147 -8.29 15.74 -13.53
CA VAL A 147 -8.95 15.16 -14.69
C VAL A 147 -10.32 14.59 -14.31
N PHE A 148 -10.41 13.83 -13.21
CA PHE A 148 -11.69 13.26 -12.75
C PHE A 148 -12.68 14.34 -12.31
N ARG A 149 -12.25 15.37 -11.58
CA ARG A 149 -13.11 16.47 -11.20
C ARG A 149 -13.63 17.24 -12.41
N SER A 150 -12.81 17.40 -13.45
CA SER A 150 -13.26 18.03 -14.70
C SER A 150 -14.30 17.18 -15.45
N LEU A 151 -14.30 15.86 -15.22
CA LEU A 151 -15.30 14.92 -15.72
C LEU A 151 -16.50 14.77 -14.77
N GLY A 152 -16.55 15.52 -13.65
CA GLY A 152 -17.61 15.43 -12.64
C GLY A 152 -17.51 14.19 -11.74
N GLU A 153 -16.36 13.52 -11.71
CA GLU A 153 -16.15 12.30 -10.92
C GLU A 153 -15.29 12.57 -9.68
N THR A 154 -15.63 11.91 -8.59
CA THR A 154 -14.82 11.85 -7.36
C THR A 154 -14.31 10.43 -7.16
N PRO A 155 -13.12 10.24 -6.56
CA PRO A 155 -12.69 8.91 -6.17
C PRO A 155 -13.74 8.25 -5.26
N ASP A 156 -14.16 7.05 -5.64
CA ASP A 156 -15.14 6.30 -4.88
C ASP A 156 -14.48 5.69 -3.63
N ARG A 157 -14.92 6.11 -2.44
CA ARG A 157 -14.38 5.62 -1.18
C ARG A 157 -14.71 4.14 -0.90
N LEU A 158 -15.70 3.57 -1.56
CA LEU A 158 -16.13 2.18 -1.38
C LEU A 158 -15.43 1.23 -2.37
N ARG A 159 -14.92 1.77 -3.47
CA ARG A 159 -14.37 0.96 -4.55
C ARG A 159 -12.97 0.44 -4.25
N LEU A 160 -12.77 -0.86 -4.51
CA LEU A 160 -11.49 -1.52 -4.48
C LEU A 160 -11.01 -1.83 -5.90
N HIS A 161 -9.70 -1.93 -6.04
CA HIS A 161 -9.02 -2.34 -7.25
C HIS A 161 -8.11 -3.53 -6.97
N ARG A 162 -7.77 -4.24 -8.04
CA ARG A 162 -6.83 -5.34 -8.03
C ARG A 162 -5.81 -5.16 -9.14
N ALA A 163 -4.54 -5.36 -8.87
CA ALA A 163 -3.49 -5.34 -9.87
C ALA A 163 -2.26 -6.16 -9.45
N SER A 164 -1.48 -6.60 -10.44
CA SER A 164 -0.14 -7.15 -10.24
C SER A 164 0.88 -6.10 -9.79
N SER A 165 0.45 -4.86 -9.62
CA SER A 165 1.21 -3.79 -9.00
C SER A 165 1.11 -3.90 -7.48
N PHE A 166 2.18 -3.53 -6.81
CA PHE A 166 2.30 -3.52 -5.36
C PHE A 166 2.34 -2.07 -4.86
N PRO A 167 1.20 -1.48 -4.47
CA PRO A 167 1.19 -0.18 -3.81
C PRO A 167 1.82 -0.30 -2.43
N ASN A 168 2.78 0.55 -2.12
CA ASN A 168 3.69 0.36 -1.00
C ASN A 168 3.44 1.29 0.18
N LEU A 169 2.26 1.35 0.77
CA LEU A 169 2.08 2.05 2.05
C LEU A 169 0.89 1.45 2.81
N GLY A 170 1.11 1.08 4.08
CA GLY A 170 0.08 0.46 4.90
C GLY A 170 -0.39 -0.88 4.32
N LEU A 171 0.18 -1.97 4.76
CA LEU A 171 0.02 -3.29 4.14
C LEU A 171 -0.58 -4.29 5.11
N LEU A 172 -1.53 -5.08 4.64
CA LEU A 172 -2.03 -6.26 5.31
C LEU A 172 -1.49 -7.51 4.61
N PHE A 173 -0.88 -8.40 5.39
CA PHE A 173 -0.47 -9.73 4.96
C PHE A 173 -1.21 -10.79 5.79
N SER A 174 -1.51 -11.94 5.17
CA SER A 174 -1.90 -13.16 5.90
C SER A 174 -0.68 -14.02 6.22
N ALA A 175 -0.81 -14.95 7.18
CA ALA A 175 0.23 -15.91 7.50
C ALA A 175 0.65 -16.71 6.25
N ARG A 176 -0.31 -17.13 5.41
CA ARG A 176 -0.05 -17.82 4.15
C ARG A 176 0.84 -17.00 3.22
N THR A 177 0.51 -15.72 3.03
CA THR A 177 1.29 -14.86 2.13
C THR A 177 2.67 -14.53 2.72
N TYR A 178 2.78 -14.42 4.04
CA TYR A 178 4.08 -14.32 4.70
C TYR A 178 4.98 -15.53 4.39
N PHE A 179 4.49 -16.75 4.61
CA PHE A 179 5.29 -17.96 4.35
C PHE A 179 5.66 -18.12 2.86
N LEU A 180 4.82 -17.65 1.96
CA LEU A 180 5.08 -17.71 0.52
C LEU A 180 6.07 -16.64 0.04
N LEU A 181 5.97 -15.42 0.56
CA LEU A 181 6.69 -14.26 0.04
C LEU A 181 7.98 -13.96 0.82
N TRP A 182 7.99 -14.14 2.14
CA TRP A 182 9.05 -13.68 3.03
C TRP A 182 9.83 -14.82 3.70
N ALA A 183 9.13 -15.82 4.25
CA ALA A 183 9.78 -16.88 5.02
C ALA A 183 10.78 -17.66 4.17
N ASN A 184 11.96 -17.91 4.75
CA ASN A 184 13.06 -18.68 4.11
C ASN A 184 13.54 -18.11 2.76
N GLN A 185 13.24 -16.85 2.48
CA GLN A 185 13.73 -16.18 1.27
C GLN A 185 15.05 -15.47 1.57
N PRO A 186 16.07 -15.64 0.70
CA PRO A 186 17.28 -14.85 0.84
C PRO A 186 16.94 -13.36 0.70
N LEU A 187 17.35 -12.59 1.70
CA LEU A 187 17.25 -11.12 1.60
C LEU A 187 18.27 -10.67 0.55
N HIS A 188 17.78 -10.45 -0.66
CA HIS A 188 18.62 -9.91 -1.72
C HIS A 188 18.91 -8.44 -1.45
N VAL A 189 20.17 -8.09 -1.45
CA VAL A 189 20.62 -6.70 -1.46
C VAL A 189 20.16 -6.08 -2.77
N THR A 190 18.99 -5.49 -2.77
CA THR A 190 18.53 -4.69 -3.89
C THR A 190 18.93 -3.25 -3.66
N THR A 191 19.55 -2.64 -4.64
CA THR A 191 19.84 -1.20 -4.62
C THR A 191 18.57 -0.34 -4.62
N ASN A 192 17.43 -0.95 -4.89
CA ASN A 192 16.14 -0.28 -5.11
C ASN A 192 15.13 -0.44 -3.96
N GLY A 193 15.53 -1.07 -2.84
CA GLY A 193 14.66 -1.23 -1.67
C GLY A 193 13.89 -2.55 -1.62
N TRP A 194 13.30 -2.82 -0.44
CA TRP A 194 12.55 -4.05 -0.15
C TRP A 194 11.25 -4.16 -0.96
N ASP A 195 10.62 -3.04 -1.24
CA ASP A 195 9.38 -2.95 -2.02
C ASP A 195 9.59 -3.37 -3.47
N HIS A 196 10.73 -3.01 -4.06
CA HIS A 196 11.09 -3.46 -5.41
C HIS A 196 11.31 -4.98 -5.46
N TRP A 197 12.01 -5.53 -4.48
CA TRP A 197 12.20 -6.97 -4.36
C TRP A 197 10.86 -7.71 -4.22
N LEU A 198 9.99 -7.23 -3.33
CA LEU A 198 8.68 -7.85 -3.11
C LEU A 198 7.78 -7.76 -4.35
N ARG A 199 7.84 -6.64 -5.08
CA ARG A 199 7.11 -6.46 -6.34
C ARG A 199 7.49 -7.49 -7.41
N ILE A 200 8.79 -7.75 -7.56
CA ILE A 200 9.27 -8.78 -8.48
C ILE A 200 8.74 -10.16 -8.04
N ARG A 201 8.76 -10.44 -6.75
CA ARG A 201 8.33 -11.72 -6.22
C ARG A 201 6.83 -11.96 -6.37
N VAL A 202 6.01 -10.97 -6.04
CA VAL A 202 4.55 -11.03 -6.24
C VAL A 202 4.23 -11.33 -7.70
N ARG A 203 4.88 -10.62 -8.64
CA ARG A 203 4.70 -10.85 -10.08
C ARG A 203 5.18 -12.24 -10.53
N SER A 204 6.32 -12.71 -10.04
CA SER A 204 6.87 -14.02 -10.42
C SER A 204 5.99 -15.19 -9.99
N LEU A 205 5.17 -14.99 -8.97
CA LEU A 205 4.20 -15.97 -8.47
C LEU A 205 2.81 -15.80 -9.09
N GLY A 206 2.63 -14.85 -10.01
CA GLY A 206 1.33 -14.56 -10.63
C GLY A 206 0.28 -14.07 -9.62
N MET A 207 0.74 -13.42 -8.53
CA MET A 207 -0.14 -12.89 -7.49
C MET A 207 -0.43 -11.40 -7.72
N ASP A 208 -1.50 -10.93 -7.08
CA ASP A 208 -1.95 -9.55 -7.16
C ASP A 208 -2.10 -8.94 -5.76
N CYS A 209 -2.18 -7.61 -5.70
CA CYS A 209 -2.57 -6.88 -4.49
C CYS A 209 -3.90 -6.17 -4.71
N VAL A 210 -4.70 -6.11 -3.64
CA VAL A 210 -5.95 -5.35 -3.58
C VAL A 210 -5.68 -4.01 -2.91
N PHE A 211 -6.31 -2.94 -3.38
CA PHE A 211 -6.13 -1.59 -2.84
C PHE A 211 -7.36 -0.70 -3.09
N PRO A 212 -7.58 0.35 -2.28
CA PRO A 212 -8.76 1.20 -2.40
C PRO A 212 -8.62 2.21 -3.54
N SER A 213 -9.73 2.67 -4.11
CA SER A 213 -9.74 3.79 -5.05
C SER A 213 -9.25 5.08 -4.35
N LEU A 214 -9.81 5.39 -3.19
CA LEU A 214 -9.36 6.49 -2.33
C LEU A 214 -8.46 5.94 -1.21
N PRO A 215 -7.18 6.36 -1.13
CA PRO A 215 -6.24 5.88 -0.13
C PRO A 215 -6.74 5.99 1.32
N ARG A 216 -6.36 5.03 2.17
CA ARG A 216 -6.60 5.01 3.62
C ARG A 216 -5.39 5.46 4.42
N VAL A 217 -4.29 5.73 3.73
CA VAL A 217 -3.08 6.31 4.30
C VAL A 217 -2.51 7.37 3.37
N ARG A 218 -1.79 8.34 3.95
CA ARG A 218 -1.03 9.36 3.23
C ARG A 218 0.35 9.49 3.84
N HIS A 219 1.38 9.55 3.02
CA HIS A 219 2.74 9.77 3.51
C HIS A 219 2.90 11.23 3.97
N LEU A 220 3.46 11.43 5.14
CA LEU A 220 3.79 12.74 5.66
C LEU A 220 5.15 13.21 5.13
N GLU A 221 5.26 14.49 4.82
CA GLU A 221 6.56 15.06 4.48
C GLU A 221 7.46 15.06 5.74
N SER A 222 8.64 14.44 5.62
CA SER A 222 9.64 14.42 6.68
C SER A 222 11.02 14.66 6.10
N ALA A 223 11.74 15.59 6.69
CA ALA A 223 13.13 15.89 6.31
C ALA A 223 14.06 14.69 6.56
N ASN A 224 13.71 13.80 7.47
CA ASN A 224 14.49 12.64 7.87
C ASN A 224 14.00 11.33 7.25
N SER A 225 13.11 11.39 6.26
CA SER A 225 12.71 10.19 5.52
C SER A 225 13.89 9.59 4.74
N THR A 226 14.02 8.28 4.75
CA THR A 226 15.12 7.58 4.07
C THR A 226 14.99 7.63 2.55
N THR A 227 13.77 7.54 2.04
CA THR A 227 13.47 7.42 0.61
C THR A 227 12.56 8.53 0.11
N ALA A 228 11.54 8.91 0.88
CA ALA A 228 10.53 9.88 0.50
C ALA A 228 10.87 11.30 1.01
N HIS A 229 12.01 11.85 0.58
CA HIS A 229 12.42 13.22 0.90
C HIS A 229 12.40 14.13 -0.33
N GLY A 230 12.49 15.42 -0.10
CA GLY A 230 12.55 16.44 -1.15
C GLY A 230 11.28 16.43 -2.04
N VAL A 231 11.49 16.37 -3.35
CA VAL A 231 10.38 16.44 -4.33
C VAL A 231 9.41 15.26 -4.19
N LEU A 232 9.94 14.05 -3.96
CA LEU A 232 9.11 12.85 -3.80
C LEU A 232 8.26 12.93 -2.53
N GLY A 233 8.83 13.33 -1.39
CA GLY A 233 8.08 13.50 -0.15
C GLY A 233 6.95 14.50 -0.28
N LYS A 234 7.23 15.67 -0.90
CA LYS A 234 6.21 16.68 -1.20
C LYS A 234 5.11 16.17 -2.11
N LYS A 235 5.46 15.31 -3.07
CA LYS A 235 4.48 14.70 -3.97
C LYS A 235 3.59 13.73 -3.22
N LEU A 236 4.16 12.83 -2.42
CA LEU A 236 3.41 11.83 -1.66
C LEU A 236 2.50 12.45 -0.59
N ALA A 237 2.92 13.55 0.04
CA ALA A 237 2.10 14.29 1.00
C ALA A 237 0.85 14.96 0.40
N LYS A 238 0.76 15.05 -0.92
CA LYS A 238 -0.39 15.63 -1.65
C LYS A 238 -1.41 14.61 -2.12
N TYR A 239 -1.15 13.32 -1.91
CA TYR A 239 -2.15 12.31 -2.27
C TYR A 239 -3.43 12.51 -1.47
N PRO A 240 -4.59 12.31 -2.09
CA PRO A 240 -5.86 12.32 -1.36
C PRO A 240 -5.88 11.15 -0.39
N MET A 241 -6.68 11.29 0.65
CA MET A 241 -6.94 10.24 1.61
C MET A 241 -8.42 10.32 2.01
N ASP A 242 -9.02 9.20 2.33
CA ASP A 242 -10.33 9.18 2.95
C ASP A 242 -10.21 9.80 4.36
N GLU A 243 -10.86 10.94 4.56
CA GLU A 243 -10.87 11.68 5.84
C GLU A 243 -12.21 11.53 6.57
N ASP A 244 -13.16 10.82 5.97
CA ASP A 244 -14.44 10.51 6.58
C ASP A 244 -14.29 9.41 7.65
N GLY A 245 -15.32 9.27 8.49
CA GLY A 245 -15.40 8.26 9.57
C GLY A 245 -15.50 6.81 9.06
N PRO A 246 -16.03 5.91 9.87
CA PRO A 246 -16.16 4.48 9.57
C PRO A 246 -16.71 4.20 8.18
N VAL A 247 -16.31 3.09 7.58
CA VAL A 247 -16.71 2.70 6.23
C VAL A 247 -17.30 1.29 6.22
N ASP A 248 -18.41 1.12 5.52
CA ASP A 248 -18.93 -0.18 5.11
C ASP A 248 -18.67 -0.33 3.61
N LEU A 249 -17.78 -1.25 3.24
CA LEU A 249 -17.41 -1.54 1.85
C LEU A 249 -18.44 -2.41 1.14
N GLY A 250 -19.41 -2.99 1.88
CA GLY A 250 -20.35 -3.95 1.35
C GLY A 250 -19.70 -5.27 0.91
N ASP A 251 -20.19 -5.86 -0.17
CA ASP A 251 -19.61 -7.10 -0.70
C ASP A 251 -18.32 -6.82 -1.48
N VAL A 252 -17.18 -7.19 -0.91
CA VAL A 252 -15.86 -7.00 -1.51
C VAL A 252 -15.43 -8.14 -2.46
N ARG A 253 -16.23 -9.20 -2.62
CA ARG A 253 -15.87 -10.39 -3.43
C ARG A 253 -15.75 -10.11 -4.91
N TYR A 254 -16.23 -8.97 -5.38
CA TYR A 254 -16.02 -8.58 -6.78
C TYR A 254 -14.55 -8.38 -7.17
N VAL A 255 -13.62 -8.27 -6.19
CA VAL A 255 -12.17 -8.23 -6.46
C VAL A 255 -11.51 -9.61 -6.44
N VAL A 256 -12.23 -10.69 -6.13
CA VAL A 256 -11.75 -12.08 -6.31
C VAL A 256 -11.43 -12.29 -7.79
N LYS A 257 -10.34 -13.01 -8.09
CA LYS A 257 -9.73 -13.07 -9.42
C LYS A 257 -10.73 -13.30 -10.55
N GLU A 258 -11.51 -14.36 -10.45
CA GLU A 258 -12.45 -14.74 -11.51
C GLU A 258 -13.56 -13.70 -11.72
N ALA A 259 -14.06 -13.10 -10.63
CA ALA A 259 -15.08 -12.07 -10.70
C ALA A 259 -14.51 -10.77 -11.28
N TYR A 260 -13.31 -10.40 -10.83
CA TYR A 260 -12.64 -9.18 -11.29
C TYR A 260 -12.24 -9.27 -12.77
N GLU A 261 -11.61 -10.37 -13.19
CA GLU A 261 -11.23 -10.60 -14.59
C GLU A 261 -12.47 -10.63 -15.51
N ARG A 262 -13.56 -11.26 -15.06
CA ARG A 262 -14.83 -11.24 -15.80
C ARG A 262 -15.36 -9.82 -15.97
N SER A 263 -15.39 -9.03 -14.90
CA SER A 263 -15.85 -7.63 -14.97
C SER A 263 -15.01 -6.77 -15.92
N ILE A 264 -13.69 -7.02 -15.99
CA ILE A 264 -12.82 -6.35 -16.96
C ILE A 264 -13.15 -6.78 -18.39
N VAL A 265 -13.35 -8.07 -18.62
CA VAL A 265 -13.73 -8.58 -19.96
C VAL A 265 -15.08 -7.99 -20.40
N GLU A 266 -16.08 -8.02 -19.55
CA GLU A 266 -17.41 -7.43 -19.80
C GLU A 266 -17.28 -5.94 -20.14
N MET A 267 -16.54 -5.18 -19.32
CA MET A 267 -16.31 -3.77 -19.55
C MET A 267 -15.62 -3.52 -20.90
N VAL A 268 -14.60 -4.30 -21.26
CA VAL A 268 -13.87 -4.15 -22.53
C VAL A 268 -14.75 -4.53 -23.72
N THR A 269 -15.60 -5.53 -23.59
CA THR A 269 -16.40 -6.05 -24.72
C THR A 269 -17.72 -5.30 -24.93
N GLU A 270 -18.32 -4.81 -23.84
CA GLU A 270 -19.67 -4.24 -23.90
C GLU A 270 -19.71 -2.71 -23.79
N GLU A 271 -18.75 -2.14 -23.07
CA GLU A 271 -18.78 -0.73 -22.69
C GLU A 271 -17.68 0.12 -23.34
N VAL A 272 -16.67 -0.49 -24.00
CA VAL A 272 -15.58 0.27 -24.63
C VAL A 272 -16.07 0.93 -25.92
N VAL A 273 -16.00 2.22 -25.94
CA VAL A 273 -16.45 3.04 -27.07
C VAL A 273 -15.27 3.54 -27.89
N GLU A 274 -14.07 3.59 -27.31
CA GLU A 274 -12.89 4.14 -27.97
C GLU A 274 -11.61 3.43 -27.54
N VAL A 275 -10.70 3.18 -28.51
CA VAL A 275 -9.40 2.54 -28.30
C VAL A 275 -8.30 3.52 -28.65
N ALA A 276 -7.61 4.04 -27.64
CA ALA A 276 -6.42 4.86 -27.81
C ALA A 276 -5.16 3.99 -27.91
N LYS A 277 -4.34 4.21 -28.93
CA LYS A 277 -3.14 3.38 -29.19
C LYS A 277 -1.87 3.92 -28.53
N ASN A 278 -1.80 5.22 -28.21
CA ASN A 278 -0.64 5.85 -27.59
C ASN A 278 -1.08 6.88 -26.55
N TRP A 279 -0.51 6.81 -25.36
CA TRP A 279 -0.83 7.70 -24.25
C TRP A 279 -0.38 9.15 -24.46
N ASP A 280 0.82 9.34 -25.04
CA ASP A 280 1.47 10.65 -25.07
C ASP A 280 0.92 11.58 -26.17
N GLU A 281 0.46 11.04 -27.30
CA GLU A 281 0.00 11.83 -28.43
C GLU A 281 -1.51 12.12 -28.43
N GLU A 282 -2.31 11.19 -27.88
CA GLU A 282 -3.77 11.29 -27.92
C GLU A 282 -4.38 11.82 -26.62
N LEU A 283 -3.73 11.63 -25.46
CA LEU A 283 -4.24 12.10 -24.17
C LEU A 283 -3.66 13.44 -23.69
N GLU A 284 -2.47 13.85 -24.14
CA GLU A 284 -1.96 15.20 -23.93
C GLU A 284 -2.52 16.20 -24.92
N GLY A 285 -2.88 15.76 -26.14
CA GLY A 285 -3.49 16.59 -27.17
C GLY A 285 -5.01 16.54 -27.25
N ALA A 286 -5.64 15.52 -26.71
CA ALA A 286 -7.08 15.45 -26.60
C ALA A 286 -7.52 16.35 -25.44
N SER A 287 -7.84 17.57 -25.77
CA SER A 287 -8.74 18.36 -24.95
C SER A 287 -9.92 17.44 -24.62
N LEU A 288 -10.08 17.04 -23.41
CA LEU A 288 -11.18 16.52 -22.61
C LEU A 288 -12.60 16.44 -23.27
N GLU A 289 -12.66 16.25 -24.58
CA GLU A 289 -13.90 16.00 -25.33
C GLU A 289 -14.36 14.54 -25.26
N TYR A 290 -13.65 13.67 -24.51
CA TYR A 290 -14.18 12.36 -24.16
C TYR A 290 -15.46 12.56 -23.36
N SER A 291 -16.57 12.34 -24.03
CA SER A 291 -17.89 12.56 -23.49
C SER A 291 -18.03 11.85 -22.14
N ALA A 292 -18.42 12.60 -21.13
CA ALA A 292 -18.75 12.06 -19.81
C ALA A 292 -19.65 10.82 -19.97
N GLY A 293 -19.21 9.68 -19.45
CA GLY A 293 -19.98 8.45 -19.50
C GLY A 293 -19.45 7.35 -20.40
N LYS A 294 -18.36 7.54 -21.14
CA LYS A 294 -17.79 6.49 -22.01
C LYS A 294 -16.55 5.84 -21.39
N ASN A 295 -16.41 4.54 -21.61
CA ASN A 295 -15.21 3.80 -21.23
C ASN A 295 -14.16 3.90 -22.33
N VAL A 296 -12.90 4.14 -21.95
CA VAL A 296 -11.77 4.24 -22.87
C VAL A 296 -10.78 3.13 -22.58
N LEU A 297 -10.48 2.31 -23.59
CA LEU A 297 -9.42 1.32 -23.54
C LEU A 297 -8.12 1.95 -24.06
N VAL A 298 -7.10 2.04 -23.21
CA VAL A 298 -5.78 2.49 -23.60
C VAL A 298 -4.85 1.29 -23.77
N MET A 299 -4.37 1.07 -24.99
CA MET A 299 -3.40 0.03 -25.30
C MET A 299 -2.00 0.62 -25.31
N LEU A 300 -1.13 0.15 -24.42
CA LEU A 300 0.27 0.59 -24.34
C LEU A 300 1.20 -0.46 -24.93
N GLU A 301 2.20 -0.01 -25.67
CA GLU A 301 3.31 -0.88 -26.10
C GLU A 301 4.14 -1.33 -24.88
N LYS A 302 4.80 -2.49 -24.99
CA LYS A 302 5.52 -3.16 -23.89
C LYS A 302 6.56 -2.27 -23.19
N ASP A 303 7.17 -1.34 -23.92
CA ASP A 303 8.17 -0.43 -23.37
C ASP A 303 7.59 0.70 -22.54
N ASP A 304 6.28 0.97 -22.67
CA ASP A 304 5.54 1.97 -21.90
C ASP A 304 4.88 1.41 -20.63
N LEU A 305 5.07 0.14 -20.32
CA LEU A 305 4.53 -0.50 -19.12
C LEU A 305 4.90 0.20 -17.79
N ARG A 306 5.95 1.01 -17.79
CA ARG A 306 6.33 1.85 -16.63
C ARG A 306 5.32 2.94 -16.34
N ARG A 307 4.47 3.27 -17.30
CA ARG A 307 3.44 4.30 -17.24
C ARG A 307 2.03 3.74 -17.05
N THR A 308 1.90 2.42 -16.86
CA THR A 308 0.60 1.78 -16.67
C THR A 308 -0.09 2.37 -15.45
N ARG A 309 -1.04 3.26 -15.67
CA ARG A 309 -1.89 3.86 -14.65
C ARG A 309 -3.31 3.35 -14.87
N ILE A 310 -3.88 2.68 -13.88
CA ILE A 310 -5.32 2.43 -13.86
C ILE A 310 -5.96 3.76 -13.50
N MET A 311 -6.53 4.43 -14.47
CA MET A 311 -7.25 5.68 -14.26
C MET A 311 -8.73 5.36 -14.30
N ASN A 312 -9.31 5.28 -13.12
CA ASN A 312 -10.76 5.13 -12.93
C ASN A 312 -11.43 3.90 -13.60
N ASN A 313 -12.65 3.55 -13.15
CA ASN A 313 -13.49 2.47 -13.71
C ASN A 313 -13.82 2.61 -15.20
N ARG A 314 -13.42 3.69 -15.85
CA ARG A 314 -13.74 4.01 -17.24
C ARG A 314 -12.52 4.02 -18.17
N VAL A 315 -11.31 3.95 -17.63
CA VAL A 315 -10.08 3.85 -18.43
C VAL A 315 -9.37 2.57 -18.05
N ILE A 316 -9.31 1.64 -18.99
CA ILE A 316 -8.59 0.38 -18.83
C ILE A 316 -7.31 0.50 -19.62
N VAL A 317 -6.19 0.37 -18.92
CA VAL A 317 -4.88 0.31 -19.55
C VAL A 317 -4.46 -1.15 -19.68
N VAL A 318 -4.44 -1.66 -20.90
CA VAL A 318 -3.99 -3.02 -21.18
C VAL A 318 -2.62 -2.97 -21.85
N PRO A 319 -1.62 -3.67 -21.31
CA PRO A 319 -0.34 -3.79 -21.98
C PRO A 319 -0.54 -4.56 -23.29
N PHE A 320 -0.21 -3.94 -24.41
CA PHE A 320 -0.22 -4.56 -25.72
C PHE A 320 1.15 -5.18 -26.01
N VAL A 321 1.20 -6.49 -26.14
CA VAL A 321 2.38 -7.19 -26.66
C VAL A 321 2.19 -7.31 -28.16
N ARG A 322 2.93 -6.50 -28.92
CA ARG A 322 3.01 -6.69 -30.37
C ARG A 322 3.68 -8.05 -30.59
N GLU A 323 2.94 -9.04 -31.05
CA GLU A 323 3.57 -10.23 -31.62
C GLU A 323 4.34 -9.76 -32.84
N VAL A 324 5.66 -9.83 -32.75
CA VAL A 324 6.54 -9.63 -33.90
C VAL A 324 6.39 -10.90 -34.75
N PRO A 325 6.02 -10.83 -36.03
CA PRO A 325 5.89 -11.96 -36.89
C PRO A 325 7.20 -12.70 -37.08
#